data_e14c79d6d0fba890642e19d6b9ab58eb
#
_entry.id   e14c79d6d0fba890642e19d6b9ab58eb
#
_cell.length_a   1.000
_cell.length_b   1.000
_cell.length_c   1.000
_cell.angle_alpha   90.00
_cell.angle_beta   90.00
_cell.angle_gamma   90.00
#
_symmetry.space_group_name_H-M   'P 1'
#
loop_
_entity.id
_entity.type
_entity.pdbx_description
1 polymer ?
#
loop_
_entity_poly.entity_id
_entity_poly.type
_entity_poly.pdbx_seq_one_letter_code
_entity_poly.pdbx_strand_id
1 'polypeptide(L)'
;TNDLMQRNKDLEQFTFIVSHNLRAPVANIIGLTSLLKDEYSLNEDKLKIINGLDLSITRLDEVIGDLNNILQLRVQIDEPKKYIDLKNLILDIQVSISNTIANIEVDIQTNFNSCTEIKSIKSYLYSIFYNLISNSIKYRKQEKKLIIQISSSISKNHIELIYQDNGIGIDLFKNGNQVFGLYKRFHLNQAEGKGVGLY
;
A
#
# COMPACT_ATOMS: atom_id res chain seq x y z
N THR A 1 -22.37 -1.40 22.96
CA THR A 1 -21.25 -1.04 23.86
C THR A 1 -19.92 -1.63 23.38
N ASN A 2 -19.84 -2.90 23.00
CA ASN A 2 -18.58 -3.51 22.50
C ASN A 2 -18.06 -2.90 21.19
N ASP A 3 -18.92 -2.55 20.24
CA ASP A 3 -18.55 -1.93 18.96
C ASP A 3 -17.94 -0.52 19.17
N LEU A 4 -18.51 0.29 20.07
CA LEU A 4 -17.98 1.60 20.42
C LEU A 4 -16.63 1.52 21.13
N MET A 5 -16.44 0.55 22.01
CA MET A 5 -15.15 0.32 22.67
C MET A 5 -14.08 -0.12 21.67
N GLN A 6 -14.43 -1.01 20.73
CA GLN A 6 -13.50 -1.45 19.69
C GLN A 6 -13.11 -0.27 18.77
N ARG A 7 -14.07 0.53 18.31
CA ARG A 7 -13.82 1.71 17.47
C ARG A 7 -12.94 2.75 18.19
N ASN A 8 -13.14 2.94 19.49
CA ASN A 8 -12.32 3.88 20.27
C ASN A 8 -10.87 3.38 20.39
N LYS A 9 -10.69 2.07 20.63
CA LYS A 9 -9.39 1.44 20.69
C LYS A 9 -8.65 1.51 19.34
N ASP A 10 -9.37 1.27 18.25
CA ASP A 10 -8.82 1.38 16.88
C ASP A 10 -8.41 2.84 16.58
N LEU A 11 -9.19 3.82 17.02
CA LEU A 11 -8.89 5.24 16.87
C LEU A 11 -7.66 5.67 17.71
N GLU A 12 -7.55 5.20 18.93
CA GLU A 12 -6.39 5.45 19.80
C GLU A 12 -5.12 4.86 19.19
N GLN A 13 -5.19 3.61 18.73
CA GLN A 13 -4.08 2.93 18.06
C GLN A 13 -3.67 3.67 16.78
N PHE A 14 -4.64 4.08 15.97
CA PHE A 14 -4.41 4.88 14.77
C PHE A 14 -3.71 6.21 15.09
N THR A 15 -4.22 6.96 16.08
CA THR A 15 -3.65 8.25 16.50
C THR A 15 -2.21 8.10 17.00
N PHE A 16 -1.94 7.05 17.79
CA PHE A 16 -0.60 6.75 18.28
C PHE A 16 0.38 6.46 17.13
N ILE A 17 -0.02 5.62 16.20
CA ILE A 17 0.81 5.19 15.06
C ILE A 17 1.10 6.38 14.14
N VAL A 18 0.09 7.18 13.80
CA VAL A 18 0.25 8.40 12.98
C VAL A 18 1.23 9.36 13.65
N SER A 19 1.02 9.65 14.92
CA SER A 19 1.89 10.57 15.68
C SER A 19 3.34 10.07 15.74
N HIS A 20 3.53 8.77 15.93
CA HIS A 20 4.86 8.16 15.96
C HIS A 20 5.56 8.26 14.61
N ASN A 21 4.84 7.93 13.52
CA ASN A 21 5.43 7.91 12.18
C ASN A 21 5.70 9.30 11.59
N LEU A 22 4.94 10.31 12.00
CA LEU A 22 5.20 11.71 11.64
C LEU A 22 6.37 12.29 12.45
N ARG A 23 6.55 11.89 13.69
CA ARG A 23 7.59 12.45 14.56
C ARG A 23 9.00 12.19 14.05
N ALA A 24 9.29 11.01 13.51
CA ALA A 24 10.63 10.64 13.04
C ALA A 24 11.11 11.51 11.86
N PRO A 25 10.39 11.63 10.72
CA PRO A 25 10.81 12.49 9.62
C PRO A 25 10.84 13.96 10.01
N VAL A 26 9.91 14.45 10.85
CA VAL A 26 9.93 15.84 11.33
C VAL A 26 11.17 16.12 12.18
N ALA A 27 11.52 15.22 13.13
CA ALA A 27 12.71 15.37 13.93
C ALA A 27 13.99 15.39 13.08
N ASN A 28 14.06 14.54 12.05
CA ASN A 28 15.17 14.52 11.10
C ASN A 28 15.28 15.83 10.30
N ILE A 29 14.14 16.36 9.81
CA ILE A 29 14.11 17.64 9.09
C ILE A 29 14.62 18.77 10.00
N ILE A 30 14.15 18.83 11.26
CA ILE A 30 14.60 19.84 12.23
C ILE A 30 16.10 19.71 12.50
N GLY A 31 16.60 18.50 12.73
CA GLY A 31 18.04 18.25 12.98
C GLY A 31 18.90 18.68 11.79
N LEU A 32 18.53 18.26 10.57
CA LEU A 32 19.26 18.56 9.36
C LEU A 32 19.22 20.08 9.01
N THR A 33 18.09 20.76 9.24
CA THR A 33 18.02 22.21 9.07
C THR A 33 18.85 22.97 10.08
N SER A 34 19.00 22.45 11.30
CA SER A 34 19.90 23.04 12.29
C SER A 34 21.37 22.95 11.84
N LEU A 35 21.77 21.81 11.27
CA LEU A 35 23.13 21.64 10.72
C LEU A 35 23.41 22.56 9.53
N LEU A 36 22.42 22.90 8.70
CA LEU A 36 22.57 23.85 7.60
C LEU A 36 22.79 25.29 8.07
N LYS A 37 22.38 25.64 9.28
CA LYS A 37 22.57 26.99 9.85
C LYS A 37 23.99 27.24 10.35
N ASP A 38 24.75 26.16 10.59
CA ASP A 38 26.14 26.30 10.99
C ASP A 38 27.01 26.68 9.78
N GLU A 39 27.64 27.85 9.82
CA GLU A 39 28.41 28.46 8.71
C GLU A 39 29.67 27.68 8.29
N TYR A 40 30.11 26.69 9.08
CA TYR A 40 31.39 26.00 8.92
C TYR A 40 31.33 24.69 8.12
N SER A 41 30.18 24.30 7.52
CA SER A 41 30.11 23.04 6.77
C SER A 41 30.70 23.16 5.36
N LEU A 42 31.58 22.20 5.00
CA LEU A 42 32.16 22.02 3.67
C LEU A 42 31.05 21.75 2.64
N ASN A 43 31.29 22.06 1.35
CA ASN A 43 30.29 21.91 0.28
C ASN A 43 29.73 20.48 0.15
N GLU A 44 30.54 19.43 0.37
CA GLU A 44 30.09 18.03 0.34
C GLU A 44 29.15 17.69 1.48
N ASP A 45 29.36 18.24 2.67
CA ASP A 45 28.50 17.99 3.83
C ASP A 45 27.14 18.69 3.66
N LYS A 46 27.10 19.87 3.06
CA LYS A 46 25.83 20.54 2.69
C LYS A 46 25.02 19.69 1.73
N LEU A 47 25.64 19.05 0.75
CA LEU A 47 24.93 18.17 -0.19
C LEU A 47 24.36 16.94 0.53
N LYS A 48 25.09 16.33 1.46
CA LYS A 48 24.58 15.22 2.28
C LYS A 48 23.38 15.64 3.14
N ILE A 49 23.43 16.84 3.73
CA ILE A 49 22.33 17.38 4.54
C ILE A 49 21.10 17.63 3.66
N ILE A 50 21.26 18.23 2.47
CA ILE A 50 20.16 18.47 1.52
C ILE A 50 19.53 17.14 1.10
N ASN A 51 20.33 16.14 0.74
CA ASN A 51 19.82 14.82 0.37
C ASN A 51 19.08 14.14 1.54
N GLY A 52 19.54 14.32 2.76
CA GLY A 52 18.87 13.84 3.98
C GLY A 52 17.53 14.54 4.23
N LEU A 53 17.44 15.84 3.92
CA LEU A 53 16.19 16.60 3.98
C LEU A 53 15.19 16.09 2.95
N ASP A 54 15.61 15.95 1.69
CA ASP A 54 14.75 15.44 0.61
C ASP A 54 14.22 14.06 0.94
N LEU A 55 15.05 13.17 1.47
CA LEU A 55 14.61 11.85 1.92
C LEU A 55 13.57 11.93 3.05
N SER A 56 13.78 12.85 4.01
CA SER A 56 12.88 13.01 5.15
C SER A 56 11.54 13.64 4.75
N ILE A 57 11.56 14.59 3.82
CA ILE A 57 10.36 15.21 3.23
C ILE A 57 9.57 14.16 2.43
N THR A 58 10.25 13.38 1.61
CA THR A 58 9.62 12.28 0.86
C THR A 58 8.93 11.30 1.78
N ARG A 59 9.58 10.89 2.88
CA ARG A 59 8.97 10.01 3.89
C ARG A 59 7.76 10.63 4.58
N LEU A 60 7.79 11.93 4.83
CA LEU A 60 6.67 12.66 5.42
C LEU A 60 5.47 12.67 4.48
N ASP A 61 5.70 13.01 3.20
CA ASP A 61 4.66 13.02 2.16
C ASP A 61 4.00 11.64 2.00
N GLU A 62 4.80 10.59 2.02
CA GLU A 62 4.31 9.22 1.99
C GLU A 62 3.42 8.89 3.21
N VAL A 63 3.79 9.31 4.43
CA VAL A 63 2.96 9.09 5.64
C VAL A 63 1.63 9.84 5.55
N ILE A 64 1.66 11.06 5.01
CA ILE A 64 0.45 11.85 4.75
C ILE A 64 -0.44 11.16 3.72
N GLY A 65 0.14 10.61 2.65
CA GLY A 65 -0.57 9.82 1.64
C GLY A 65 -1.26 8.59 2.25
N ASP A 66 -0.56 7.82 3.08
CA ASP A 66 -1.12 6.66 3.79
C ASP A 66 -2.28 7.07 4.71
N LEU A 67 -2.11 8.19 5.43
CA LEU A 67 -3.15 8.75 6.30
C LEU A 67 -4.40 9.13 5.51
N ASN A 68 -4.21 9.82 4.39
CA ASN A 68 -5.31 10.21 3.51
C ASN A 68 -6.05 8.99 2.96
N ASN A 69 -5.33 7.93 2.56
CA ASN A 69 -5.93 6.68 2.11
C ASN A 69 -6.80 6.04 3.19
N ILE A 70 -6.31 5.99 4.43
CA ILE A 70 -7.08 5.45 5.58
C ILE A 70 -8.32 6.31 5.87
N LEU A 71 -8.18 7.64 5.82
CA LEU A 71 -9.29 8.56 6.05
C LEU A 71 -10.34 8.49 4.93
N GLN A 72 -9.90 8.40 3.66
CA GLN A 72 -10.81 8.26 2.53
C GLN A 72 -11.65 6.98 2.62
N LEU A 73 -11.10 5.86 3.05
CA LEU A 73 -11.86 4.64 3.30
C LEU A 73 -12.98 4.84 4.33
N ARG A 74 -12.83 5.78 5.28
CA ARG A 74 -13.87 6.10 6.27
C ARG A 74 -14.92 7.09 5.76
N VAL A 75 -14.55 8.02 4.88
CA VAL A 75 -15.43 9.08 4.36
C VAL A 75 -16.28 8.58 3.17
N GLN A 76 -15.82 7.60 2.42
CA GLN A 76 -16.50 7.06 1.23
C GLN A 76 -17.68 6.12 1.53
N ILE A 77 -18.16 6.07 2.79
CA ILE A 77 -19.34 5.26 3.20
C ILE A 77 -20.60 5.61 2.38
N ASP A 78 -20.66 6.81 1.79
CA ASP A 78 -21.80 7.29 1.01
C ASP A 78 -21.67 7.09 -0.52
N GLU A 79 -20.57 6.49 -1.03
CA GLU A 79 -20.44 6.21 -2.46
C GLU A 79 -21.44 5.08 -2.85
N PRO A 80 -22.35 5.32 -3.82
CA PRO A 80 -23.34 4.31 -4.19
C PRO A 80 -22.67 3.09 -4.83
N LYS A 81 -23.11 1.91 -4.42
CA LYS A 81 -22.70 0.65 -5.07
C LYS A 81 -23.18 0.63 -6.52
N LYS A 82 -22.26 0.43 -7.46
CA LYS A 82 -22.48 0.31 -8.90
C LYS A 82 -22.02 -1.04 -9.41
N TYR A 83 -22.51 -1.45 -10.56
CA TYR A 83 -21.91 -2.56 -11.29
C TYR A 83 -20.56 -2.12 -11.86
N ILE A 84 -19.53 -2.89 -11.57
CA ILE A 84 -18.14 -2.60 -11.90
C ILE A 84 -17.65 -3.75 -12.77
N ASP A 85 -17.26 -3.42 -13.99
CA ASP A 85 -16.58 -4.35 -14.90
C ASP A 85 -15.17 -4.62 -14.36
N LEU A 86 -14.91 -5.88 -14.00
CA LEU A 86 -13.65 -6.29 -13.37
C LEU A 86 -12.47 -6.18 -14.33
N LYS A 87 -12.69 -6.47 -15.62
CA LYS A 87 -11.64 -6.39 -16.64
C LYS A 87 -11.19 -4.94 -16.84
N ASN A 88 -12.13 -4.03 -17.00
CA ASN A 88 -11.84 -2.61 -17.16
C ASN A 88 -11.17 -2.03 -15.90
N LEU A 89 -11.61 -2.45 -14.72
CA LEU A 89 -10.96 -2.04 -13.46
C LEU A 89 -9.48 -2.43 -13.42
N ILE A 90 -9.12 -3.66 -13.81
CA ILE A 90 -7.72 -4.09 -13.84
C ILE A 90 -6.94 -3.35 -14.91
N LEU A 91 -7.53 -3.06 -16.08
CA LEU A 91 -6.89 -2.25 -17.12
C LEU A 91 -6.60 -0.82 -16.63
N ASP A 92 -7.56 -0.17 -15.94
CA ASP A 92 -7.36 1.16 -15.34
C ASP A 92 -6.15 1.16 -14.39
N ILE A 93 -6.01 0.10 -13.58
CA ILE A 93 -4.87 -0.06 -12.66
C ILE A 93 -3.57 -0.27 -13.43
N GLN A 94 -3.54 -1.12 -14.46
CA GLN A 94 -2.35 -1.34 -15.29
C GLN A 94 -1.85 -0.03 -15.93
N VAL A 95 -2.76 0.81 -16.41
CA VAL A 95 -2.42 2.13 -16.95
C VAL A 95 -1.80 3.01 -15.85
N SER A 96 -2.37 3.02 -14.66
CA SER A 96 -1.88 3.86 -13.57
C SER A 96 -0.47 3.48 -13.08
N ILE A 97 -0.08 2.20 -13.20
CA ILE A 97 1.23 1.69 -12.80
C ILE A 97 2.21 1.51 -13.96
N SER A 98 1.85 1.93 -15.19
CA SER A 98 2.62 1.71 -16.41
C SER A 98 4.08 2.16 -16.28
N ASN A 99 4.33 3.32 -15.68
CA ASN A 99 5.68 3.84 -15.43
C ASN A 99 6.47 2.97 -14.44
N THR A 100 5.81 2.40 -13.44
CA THR A 100 6.43 1.54 -12.43
C THR A 100 6.86 0.20 -13.02
N ILE A 101 6.10 -0.32 -14.00
CA ILE A 101 6.36 -1.63 -14.63
C ILE A 101 7.16 -1.51 -15.95
N ALA A 102 7.49 -0.31 -16.40
CA ALA A 102 8.17 -0.08 -17.68
C ALA A 102 9.48 -0.89 -17.85
N ASN A 103 10.18 -1.16 -16.73
CA ASN A 103 11.45 -1.90 -16.70
C ASN A 103 11.31 -3.30 -16.03
N ILE A 104 10.09 -3.82 -15.91
CA ILE A 104 9.83 -5.09 -15.22
C ILE A 104 9.03 -5.99 -16.15
N GLU A 105 9.47 -7.23 -16.33
CA GLU A 105 8.67 -8.23 -17.02
C GLU A 105 7.50 -8.69 -16.16
N VAL A 106 6.30 -8.19 -16.45
CA VAL A 106 5.06 -8.52 -15.75
C VAL A 106 4.06 -9.12 -16.74
N ASP A 107 3.37 -10.17 -16.31
CA ASP A 107 2.26 -10.79 -17.02
C ASP A 107 1.04 -10.82 -16.09
N ILE A 108 0.03 -10.01 -16.41
CA ILE A 108 -1.22 -9.96 -15.64
C ILE A 108 -2.31 -10.68 -16.43
N GLN A 109 -2.67 -11.86 -15.97
CA GLN A 109 -3.66 -12.75 -16.56
C GLN A 109 -4.99 -12.59 -15.84
N THR A 110 -6.07 -12.35 -16.57
CA THR A 110 -7.41 -12.20 -15.99
C THR A 110 -8.37 -13.25 -16.54
N ASN A 111 -9.16 -13.88 -15.67
CA ASN A 111 -10.23 -14.81 -16.04
C ASN A 111 -11.50 -14.47 -15.24
N PHE A 112 -12.36 -13.68 -15.83
CA PHE A 112 -13.65 -13.27 -15.27
C PHE A 112 -14.86 -13.93 -15.95
N ASN A 113 -14.66 -15.12 -16.55
CA ASN A 113 -15.72 -15.82 -17.30
C ASN A 113 -16.92 -16.21 -16.40
N SER A 114 -16.69 -16.47 -15.12
CA SER A 114 -17.76 -16.83 -14.18
C SER A 114 -18.57 -15.60 -13.71
N CYS A 115 -17.91 -14.44 -13.61
CA CYS A 115 -18.56 -13.20 -13.19
C CYS A 115 -17.74 -12.02 -13.75
N THR A 116 -18.30 -11.30 -14.73
CA THR A 116 -17.64 -10.17 -15.39
C THR A 116 -17.80 -8.87 -14.62
N GLU A 117 -18.90 -8.73 -13.87
CA GLU A 117 -19.26 -7.52 -13.15
C GLU A 117 -19.64 -7.82 -11.70
N ILE A 118 -19.30 -6.92 -10.80
CA ILE A 118 -19.67 -7.01 -9.38
C ILE A 118 -20.33 -5.72 -8.90
N LYS A 119 -21.41 -5.82 -8.14
CA LYS A 119 -22.04 -4.66 -7.51
C LYS A 119 -21.29 -4.26 -6.26
N SER A 120 -20.46 -3.22 -6.35
CA SER A 120 -19.59 -2.76 -5.26
C SER A 120 -19.33 -1.25 -5.36
N ILE A 121 -18.48 -0.75 -4.49
CA ILE A 121 -17.92 0.61 -4.51
C ILE A 121 -16.60 0.55 -5.31
N LYS A 122 -16.53 1.31 -6.44
CA LYS A 122 -15.41 1.24 -7.39
C LYS A 122 -14.07 1.59 -6.71
N SER A 123 -14.06 2.62 -5.88
CA SER A 123 -12.86 3.09 -5.17
C SER A 123 -12.28 2.00 -4.25
N TYR A 124 -13.11 1.21 -3.58
CA TYR A 124 -12.65 0.11 -2.71
C TYR A 124 -12.01 -1.02 -3.52
N LEU A 125 -12.67 -1.48 -4.58
CA LEU A 125 -12.10 -2.53 -5.43
C LEU A 125 -10.80 -2.07 -6.10
N TYR A 126 -10.76 -0.82 -6.56
CA TYR A 126 -9.55 -0.22 -7.12
C TYR A 126 -8.41 -0.24 -6.11
N SER A 127 -8.65 0.24 -4.89
CA SER A 127 -7.65 0.26 -3.81
C SER A 127 -7.14 -1.14 -3.47
N ILE A 128 -8.04 -2.13 -3.36
CA ILE A 128 -7.66 -3.53 -3.06
C ILE A 128 -6.75 -4.07 -4.15
N PHE A 129 -7.15 -4.00 -5.42
CA PHE A 129 -6.36 -4.55 -6.51
C PHE A 129 -5.06 -3.78 -6.75
N TYR A 130 -5.09 -2.45 -6.62
CA TYR A 130 -3.89 -1.63 -6.70
C TYR A 130 -2.85 -2.03 -5.64
N ASN A 131 -3.29 -2.21 -4.39
CA ASN A 131 -2.41 -2.64 -3.31
C ASN A 131 -1.86 -4.05 -3.53
N LEU A 132 -2.68 -5.00 -3.99
CA LEU A 132 -2.24 -6.36 -4.28
C LEU A 132 -1.22 -6.37 -5.43
N ILE A 133 -1.52 -5.70 -6.56
CA ILE A 133 -0.63 -5.63 -7.72
C ILE A 133 0.68 -4.91 -7.35
N SER A 134 0.61 -3.78 -6.65
CA SER A 134 1.78 -3.05 -6.16
C SER A 134 2.65 -3.91 -5.24
N ASN A 135 2.03 -4.69 -4.35
CA ASN A 135 2.75 -5.63 -3.50
C ASN A 135 3.43 -6.74 -4.32
N SER A 136 2.76 -7.32 -5.32
CA SER A 136 3.35 -8.34 -6.18
C SER A 136 4.56 -7.82 -6.95
N ILE A 137 4.49 -6.59 -7.48
CA ILE A 137 5.61 -5.92 -8.14
C ILE A 137 6.78 -5.74 -7.17
N LYS A 138 6.50 -5.29 -5.97
CA LYS A 138 7.46 -4.98 -4.94
C LYS A 138 8.16 -6.23 -4.38
N TYR A 139 7.40 -7.29 -4.15
CA TYR A 139 7.88 -8.55 -3.57
C TYR A 139 8.06 -9.66 -4.62
N ARG A 140 8.33 -9.26 -5.88
CA ARG A 140 8.65 -10.22 -6.95
C ARG A 140 10.01 -10.89 -6.73
N LYS A 141 10.17 -12.07 -7.30
CA LYS A 141 11.49 -12.71 -7.45
C LYS A 141 12.22 -12.04 -8.61
N GLN A 142 13.38 -11.46 -8.35
CA GLN A 142 14.11 -10.65 -9.35
C GLN A 142 14.57 -11.43 -10.58
N GLU A 143 14.79 -12.73 -10.41
CA GLU A 143 15.30 -13.61 -11.47
C GLU A 143 14.18 -14.25 -12.33
N LYS A 144 12.92 -13.91 -12.05
CA LYS A 144 11.76 -14.53 -12.73
C LYS A 144 10.78 -13.46 -13.19
N LYS A 145 10.20 -13.68 -14.37
CA LYS A 145 9.04 -12.92 -14.83
C LYS A 145 7.94 -12.96 -13.77
N LEU A 146 7.41 -11.80 -13.41
CA LEU A 146 6.27 -11.72 -12.50
C LEU A 146 5.01 -12.16 -13.24
N ILE A 147 4.31 -13.14 -12.69
CA ILE A 147 3.01 -13.61 -13.17
C ILE A 147 1.98 -13.33 -12.09
N ILE A 148 0.94 -12.59 -12.46
CA ILE A 148 -0.21 -12.29 -11.60
C ILE A 148 -1.45 -12.89 -12.26
N GLN A 149 -2.21 -13.68 -11.52
CA GLN A 149 -3.46 -14.29 -11.97
C GLN A 149 -4.62 -13.77 -11.14
N ILE A 150 -5.64 -13.24 -11.82
CA ILE A 150 -6.82 -12.68 -11.18
C ILE A 150 -8.04 -13.34 -11.81
N SER A 151 -8.90 -13.96 -10.98
CA SER A 151 -10.09 -14.62 -11.48
C SER A 151 -11.29 -14.39 -10.58
N SER A 152 -12.47 -14.59 -11.14
CA SER A 152 -13.73 -14.59 -10.41
C SER A 152 -14.34 -16.00 -10.40
N SER A 153 -14.97 -16.39 -9.29
CA SER A 153 -15.81 -17.57 -9.21
C SER A 153 -17.11 -17.25 -8.49
N ILE A 154 -18.15 -17.99 -8.80
CA ILE A 154 -19.46 -17.86 -8.13
C ILE A 154 -19.59 -19.03 -7.16
N SER A 155 -19.65 -18.73 -5.88
CA SER A 155 -20.02 -19.67 -4.82
C SER A 155 -21.49 -19.44 -4.44
N LYS A 156 -22.15 -20.42 -3.85
CA LYS A 156 -23.61 -20.47 -3.60
C LYS A 156 -24.30 -19.14 -3.30
N ASN A 157 -23.69 -18.26 -2.49
CA ASN A 157 -24.28 -16.98 -2.06
C ASN A 157 -23.34 -15.79 -2.19
N HIS A 158 -22.15 -15.94 -2.75
CA HIS A 158 -21.18 -14.86 -2.89
C HIS A 158 -20.29 -15.04 -4.12
N ILE A 159 -19.70 -13.96 -4.56
CA ILE A 159 -18.68 -13.94 -5.60
C ILE A 159 -17.34 -13.96 -4.92
N GLU A 160 -16.47 -14.88 -5.33
CA GLU A 160 -15.09 -14.94 -4.89
C GLU A 160 -14.18 -14.31 -5.95
N LEU A 161 -13.34 -13.37 -5.53
CA LEU A 161 -12.25 -12.83 -6.33
C LEU A 161 -10.96 -13.47 -5.86
N ILE A 162 -10.30 -14.18 -6.75
CA ILE A 162 -9.09 -14.94 -6.45
C ILE A 162 -7.92 -14.20 -7.06
N TYR A 163 -6.93 -13.89 -6.24
CA TYR A 163 -5.69 -13.22 -6.64
C TYR A 163 -4.50 -14.11 -6.28
N GLN A 164 -3.61 -14.35 -7.23
CA GLN A 164 -2.41 -15.17 -7.05
C GLN A 164 -1.23 -14.54 -7.78
N ASP A 165 -0.06 -14.56 -7.16
CA ASP A 165 1.21 -14.18 -7.78
C ASP A 165 2.29 -15.24 -7.55
N ASN A 166 3.38 -15.16 -8.31
CA ASN A 166 4.54 -16.03 -8.17
C ASN A 166 5.71 -15.39 -7.40
N GLY A 167 5.44 -14.36 -6.60
CA GLY A 167 6.40 -13.64 -5.77
C GLY A 167 7.00 -14.49 -4.65
N ILE A 168 7.63 -13.83 -3.68
CA ILE A 168 8.32 -14.49 -2.56
C ILE A 168 7.36 -15.11 -1.54
N GLY A 169 6.09 -14.69 -1.53
CA GLY A 169 5.05 -15.19 -0.62
C GLY A 169 5.22 -14.70 0.83
N ILE A 170 4.31 -15.11 1.70
CA ILE A 170 4.32 -14.84 3.15
C ILE A 170 4.21 -16.17 3.89
N ASP A 171 5.07 -16.39 4.90
CA ASP A 171 4.97 -17.54 5.79
C ASP A 171 3.77 -17.38 6.74
N LEU A 172 2.64 -17.98 6.36
CA LEU A 172 1.39 -17.89 7.12
C LEU A 172 1.43 -18.66 8.45
N PHE A 173 2.30 -19.66 8.61
CA PHE A 173 2.46 -20.35 9.90
C PHE A 173 2.99 -19.41 10.98
N LYS A 174 3.95 -18.53 10.60
CA LYS A 174 4.54 -17.56 11.51
C LYS A 174 3.74 -16.28 11.63
N ASN A 175 3.11 -15.84 10.54
CA ASN A 175 2.61 -14.47 10.39
C ASN A 175 1.10 -14.39 10.12
N GLY A 176 0.36 -15.50 9.99
CA GLY A 176 -1.03 -15.53 9.53
C GLY A 176 -1.96 -14.57 10.29
N ASN A 177 -1.85 -14.53 11.62
CA ASN A 177 -2.65 -13.65 12.47
C ASN A 177 -2.29 -12.15 12.35
N GLN A 178 -1.20 -11.82 11.65
CA GLN A 178 -0.69 -10.46 11.54
C GLN A 178 -0.71 -9.92 10.11
N VAL A 179 -1.10 -10.73 9.12
CA VAL A 179 -1.07 -10.35 7.69
C VAL A 179 -1.90 -9.11 7.40
N PHE A 180 -3.04 -8.98 8.07
CA PHE A 180 -3.92 -7.80 7.98
C PHE A 180 -3.69 -6.80 9.12
N GLY A 181 -2.57 -6.93 9.84
CA GLY A 181 -2.22 -5.98 10.91
C GLY A 181 -1.59 -4.71 10.35
N LEU A 182 -1.98 -3.56 10.92
CA LEU A 182 -1.45 -2.27 10.53
C LEU A 182 0.07 -2.21 10.78
N TYR A 183 0.84 -1.71 9.81
CA TYR A 183 2.31 -1.57 9.87
C TYR A 183 3.08 -2.89 10.10
N LYS A 184 2.52 -4.03 9.73
CA LYS A 184 3.23 -5.31 9.77
C LYS A 184 4.02 -5.53 8.49
N ARG A 185 5.32 -5.82 8.66
CA ARG A 185 6.26 -6.12 7.57
C ARG A 185 6.84 -7.51 7.77
N PHE A 186 6.80 -8.33 6.73
CA PHE A 186 7.25 -9.73 6.79
C PHE A 186 8.60 -9.95 6.07
N HIS A 187 9.03 -8.98 5.25
CA HIS A 187 10.27 -9.02 4.48
C HIS A 187 11.12 -7.75 4.74
N LEU A 188 11.72 -7.66 5.92
CA LEU A 188 12.45 -6.46 6.39
C LEU A 188 13.66 -6.09 5.52
N ASN A 189 14.28 -7.07 4.84
CA ASN A 189 15.54 -6.90 4.12
C ASN A 189 15.39 -6.85 2.58
N GLN A 190 14.19 -7.00 2.01
CA GLN A 190 14.03 -7.20 0.56
C GLN A 190 13.30 -6.06 -0.16
N ALA A 191 12.54 -5.24 0.54
CA ALA A 191 11.86 -4.10 -0.08
C ALA A 191 11.45 -3.05 0.96
N GLU A 192 11.53 -1.78 0.60
CA GLU A 192 10.95 -0.69 1.39
C GLU A 192 9.42 -0.74 1.36
N GLY A 193 8.76 -0.66 2.50
CA GLY A 193 7.32 -0.63 2.63
C GLY A 193 6.85 -0.52 4.08
N LYS A 194 5.67 0.02 4.27
CA LYS A 194 5.15 0.43 5.57
C LYS A 194 4.23 -0.58 6.23
N GLY A 195 3.82 -1.64 5.50
CA GLY A 195 2.90 -2.66 6.03
C GLY A 195 1.47 -2.15 6.23
N VAL A 196 1.00 -1.24 5.36
CA VAL A 196 -0.37 -0.68 5.39
C VAL A 196 -1.26 -1.29 4.30
N GLY A 197 -0.68 -1.78 3.20
CA GLY A 197 -1.41 -2.17 2.00
C GLY A 197 -2.37 -3.37 2.13
N LEU A 198 -2.24 -4.20 3.15
CA LEU A 198 -3.15 -5.33 3.42
C LEU A 198 -4.09 -5.08 4.60
N TYR A 199 -3.96 -3.97 5.31
CA TYR A 199 -4.89 -3.53 6.34
C TYR A 199 -6.13 -2.91 5.70
#